data_34c9c74df3aa18b9b7b4cdef1f20823b
#
_entry.id   34c9c74df3aa18b9b7b4cdef1f20823b
#
_cell.length_a   1.000
_cell.length_b   1.000
_cell.length_c   1.000
_cell.angle_alpha   90.00
_cell.angle_beta   90.00
_cell.angle_gamma   90.00
#
_symmetry.space_group_name_H-M   'P 1'
#
loop_
_entity.id
_entity.type
_entity.pdbx_description
1 polymer ?
#
loop_
_entity_poly.entity_id
_entity_poly.type
_entity_poly.pdbx_seq_one_letter_code
_entity_poly.pdbx_strand_id
1 'polypeptide(L)'
;QQPVVFYIDTLIQDSWVKAIQKSADEWNIIFEDLGIGKPIIIKPYEKDSTFRANNPMINTIAFLNNNNSEVTAYNVTDLRTGEILSSKIGVPRDLAVSVRRNGVYQMAEIDPRFRTYYIADEVICENLTARMLKAFGLSLGLATNLAGSAAYSPEELRSPEFTQKYGITASVMDNVLYNYLAQPGDKEKGVVLIVDKPGVCDAFTLKYLYAATSENESDTLKKWAMEHDGDPRYFYGKRSPAYATDPRCQNYDLGNDPIASLDAQIAHVKYVVKNSPAWFHDDNIPNDYRELFPDFVIIELINKTLSPVSSYIGGIYINEANEKSNVPSYQPVSADMQKKVLQKIFSTFYDLSWLDSNKDFLRLGGVNPDMSTWIYNNGYPMMSLMFRLMRMGLSVEKSTRPYTQEAYLNDIEKQLFKETLNGKPLSAPMIAQLSVYISSLKGMCPTLKAIDKAVSTRVTSIALNEQTNHKLQSLGLLTTFASISATEKQSGMEPMTSVNFYSGTDIEAICYDKLKSTRRYLIQARSLASNDIERGKCDYLIAMIDRVI
;
A
#
# COMPACT_ATOMS: atom_id res chain seq x y z
N GLN A 1 7.24 21.77 -31.47
CA GLN A 1 6.37 21.76 -30.27
C GLN A 1 6.62 23.04 -29.46
N GLN A 2 5.59 23.61 -28.85
CA GLN A 2 5.76 24.72 -27.92
C GLN A 2 6.30 24.17 -26.57
N PRO A 3 7.24 24.93 -25.91
CA PRO A 3 7.74 24.50 -24.62
C PRO A 3 6.66 24.53 -23.55
N VAL A 4 6.76 23.59 -22.61
CA VAL A 4 5.89 23.49 -21.42
C VAL A 4 6.56 24.30 -20.31
N VAL A 5 6.15 25.56 -20.16
CA VAL A 5 6.73 26.47 -19.18
C VAL A 5 5.99 26.37 -17.86
N PHE A 6 6.70 26.05 -16.79
CA PHE A 6 6.20 26.11 -15.41
C PHE A 6 6.72 27.35 -14.72
N TYR A 7 5.83 28.15 -14.15
CA TYR A 7 6.18 29.30 -13.33
C TYR A 7 6.22 28.90 -11.86
N ILE A 8 7.40 29.08 -11.24
CA ILE A 8 7.64 28.69 -9.85
C ILE A 8 7.50 29.87 -8.90
N ASP A 9 6.81 29.64 -7.78
CA ASP A 9 6.63 30.63 -6.72
C ASP A 9 7.98 31.04 -6.13
N THR A 10 8.24 32.34 -6.07
CA THR A 10 9.48 32.92 -5.56
C THR A 10 9.66 32.76 -4.04
N LEU A 11 8.66 32.26 -3.32
CA LEU A 11 8.75 31.89 -1.91
C LEU A 11 9.37 30.50 -1.70
N ILE A 12 9.50 29.68 -2.76
CA ILE A 12 10.17 28.38 -2.68
C ILE A 12 11.68 28.63 -2.60
N GLN A 13 12.32 28.05 -1.58
CA GLN A 13 13.75 28.25 -1.32
C GLN A 13 14.64 27.68 -2.44
N ASP A 14 15.83 28.28 -2.66
CA ASP A 14 16.72 27.95 -3.76
C ASP A 14 17.15 26.47 -3.84
N SER A 15 17.35 25.82 -2.69
CA SER A 15 17.70 24.39 -2.65
C SER A 15 16.57 23.52 -3.23
N TRP A 16 15.32 23.87 -2.92
CA TRP A 16 14.15 23.19 -3.44
C TRP A 16 13.90 23.49 -4.91
N VAL A 17 14.18 24.74 -5.35
CA VAL A 17 14.13 25.08 -6.78
C VAL A 17 15.10 24.21 -7.58
N LYS A 18 16.33 23.99 -7.07
CA LYS A 18 17.31 23.08 -7.71
C LYS A 18 16.82 21.65 -7.76
N ALA A 19 16.19 21.13 -6.71
CA ALA A 19 15.62 19.78 -6.69
C ALA A 19 14.47 19.62 -7.71
N ILE A 20 13.62 20.64 -7.83
CA ILE A 20 12.54 20.71 -8.81
C ILE A 20 13.11 20.77 -10.24
N GLN A 21 14.13 21.59 -10.47
CA GLN A 21 14.81 21.68 -11.77
C GLN A 21 15.43 20.34 -12.17
N LYS A 22 16.11 19.67 -11.22
CA LYS A 22 16.67 18.33 -11.47
C LYS A 22 15.58 17.35 -11.93
N SER A 23 14.41 17.37 -11.32
CA SER A 23 13.30 16.49 -11.73
C SER A 23 12.80 16.79 -13.15
N ALA A 24 12.75 18.06 -13.53
CA ALA A 24 12.40 18.47 -14.89
C ALA A 24 13.46 18.04 -15.91
N ASP A 25 14.73 18.13 -15.53
CA ASP A 25 15.86 17.76 -16.39
C ASP A 25 15.88 16.25 -16.67
N GLU A 26 15.54 15.41 -15.69
CA GLU A 26 15.40 13.95 -15.89
C GLU A 26 14.32 13.61 -16.94
N TRP A 27 13.20 14.32 -16.97
CA TRP A 27 12.20 14.16 -18.02
C TRP A 27 12.69 14.72 -19.36
N ASN A 28 13.41 15.83 -19.35
CA ASN A 28 13.97 16.42 -20.55
C ASN A 28 15.01 15.51 -21.24
N ILE A 29 15.74 14.68 -20.49
CA ILE A 29 16.64 13.66 -21.06
C ILE A 29 15.85 12.70 -21.95
N ILE A 30 14.70 12.21 -21.50
CA ILE A 30 13.87 11.31 -22.32
C ILE A 30 13.36 12.02 -23.58
N PHE A 31 12.96 13.28 -23.47
CA PHE A 31 12.53 14.06 -24.63
C PHE A 31 13.68 14.33 -25.64
N GLU A 32 14.91 14.53 -25.15
CA GLU A 32 16.09 14.63 -26.01
C GLU A 32 16.35 13.32 -26.77
N ASP A 33 16.25 12.18 -26.10
CA ASP A 33 16.38 10.85 -26.73
C ASP A 33 15.29 10.58 -27.78
N LEU A 34 14.12 11.20 -27.63
CA LEU A 34 13.05 11.17 -28.64
C LEU A 34 13.20 12.20 -29.75
N GLY A 35 14.28 13.01 -29.76
CA GLY A 35 14.53 14.05 -30.75
C GLY A 35 13.65 15.30 -30.61
N ILE A 36 13.00 15.49 -29.46
CA ILE A 36 12.09 16.62 -29.20
C ILE A 36 12.82 17.81 -28.56
N GLY A 37 14.00 17.58 -27.97
CA GLY A 37 14.77 18.58 -27.23
C GLY A 37 14.34 18.64 -25.74
N LYS A 38 14.45 19.83 -25.13
CA LYS A 38 14.14 20.09 -23.72
C LYS A 38 12.86 20.91 -23.56
N PRO A 39 11.68 20.31 -23.70
CA PRO A 39 10.44 21.07 -23.69
C PRO A 39 10.06 21.61 -22.31
N ILE A 40 10.48 21.01 -21.20
CA ILE A 40 10.10 21.46 -19.86
C ILE A 40 11.04 22.57 -19.42
N ILE A 41 10.47 23.75 -19.16
CA ILE A 41 11.19 24.94 -18.74
C ILE A 41 10.61 25.46 -17.44
N ILE A 42 11.46 25.72 -16.44
CA ILE A 42 11.06 26.32 -15.17
C ILE A 42 11.50 27.79 -15.14
N LYS A 43 10.57 28.70 -14.85
CA LYS A 43 10.81 30.14 -14.71
C LYS A 43 10.24 30.66 -13.40
N PRO A 44 10.85 31.67 -12.75
CA PRO A 44 10.23 32.31 -11.59
C PRO A 44 8.93 33.02 -11.99
N TYR A 45 8.03 33.26 -11.03
CA TYR A 45 6.87 34.11 -11.25
C TYR A 45 7.29 35.45 -11.82
N GLU A 46 6.60 35.90 -12.85
CA GLU A 46 6.87 37.17 -13.45
C GLU A 46 6.46 38.33 -12.52
N LYS A 47 7.30 39.34 -12.41
CA LYS A 47 7.02 40.54 -11.62
C LYS A 47 6.05 41.49 -12.33
N ASP A 48 5.53 41.10 -13.49
CA ASP A 48 4.56 41.87 -14.26
C ASP A 48 3.21 41.91 -13.54
N SER A 49 2.59 43.08 -13.49
CA SER A 49 1.25 43.30 -12.95
C SER A 49 0.16 42.51 -13.67
N THR A 50 0.41 42.03 -14.88
CA THR A 50 -0.51 41.20 -15.66
C THR A 50 -0.41 39.71 -15.34
N PHE A 51 0.69 39.25 -14.71
CA PHE A 51 0.87 37.86 -14.30
C PHE A 51 -0.18 37.50 -13.22
N ARG A 52 -0.87 36.42 -13.41
CA ARG A 52 -1.85 35.86 -12.48
C ARG A 52 -1.56 34.38 -12.23
N ALA A 53 -1.00 34.05 -11.08
CA ALA A 53 -0.72 32.66 -10.68
C ALA A 53 -1.98 31.77 -10.74
N ASN A 54 -3.16 32.35 -10.54
CA ASN A 54 -4.44 31.66 -10.65
C ASN A 54 -5.01 31.58 -12.08
N ASN A 55 -4.28 32.08 -13.08
CA ASN A 55 -4.71 31.93 -14.46
C ASN A 55 -4.80 30.43 -14.81
N PRO A 56 -5.97 29.92 -15.27
CA PRO A 56 -6.13 28.51 -15.59
C PRO A 56 -5.27 28.04 -16.78
N MET A 57 -4.74 28.97 -17.57
CA MET A 57 -3.93 28.67 -18.76
C MET A 57 -2.41 28.67 -18.50
N ILE A 58 -1.96 28.82 -17.27
CA ILE A 58 -0.54 28.89 -16.92
C ILE A 58 -0.17 27.70 -16.05
N ASN A 59 0.91 26.98 -16.39
CA ASN A 59 1.45 25.95 -15.49
C ASN A 59 2.16 26.62 -14.31
N THR A 60 1.88 26.15 -13.10
CA THR A 60 2.47 26.73 -11.90
C THR A 60 2.99 25.68 -10.93
N ILE A 61 4.07 26.04 -10.22
CA ILE A 61 4.59 25.29 -9.07
C ILE A 61 4.53 26.26 -7.88
N ALA A 62 3.68 25.98 -6.90
CA ALA A 62 3.45 26.89 -5.79
C ALA A 62 3.39 26.16 -4.46
N PHE A 63 3.63 26.87 -3.37
CA PHE A 63 3.39 26.35 -2.03
C PHE A 63 1.90 26.03 -1.81
N LEU A 64 1.64 24.85 -1.23
CA LEU A 64 0.32 24.53 -0.70
C LEU A 64 0.13 25.20 0.67
N ASN A 65 -0.98 25.89 0.81
CA ASN A 65 -1.38 26.48 2.09
C ASN A 65 -2.48 25.65 2.76
N ASN A 66 -2.21 24.35 2.91
CA ASN A 66 -3.10 23.40 3.55
C ASN A 66 -2.28 22.41 4.40
N ASN A 67 -2.95 21.57 5.18
CA ASN A 67 -2.32 20.57 6.05
C ASN A 67 -1.85 19.31 5.27
N ASN A 68 -1.72 19.37 3.95
CA ASN A 68 -1.19 18.29 3.15
C ASN A 68 0.35 18.30 3.20
N SER A 69 0.95 17.17 3.52
CA SER A 69 2.41 16.99 3.56
C SER A 69 2.98 16.30 2.31
N GLU A 70 2.16 16.11 1.26
CA GLU A 70 2.57 15.48 0.00
C GLU A 70 2.48 16.45 -1.18
N VAL A 71 3.39 16.30 -2.16
CA VAL A 71 3.32 17.02 -3.43
C VAL A 71 2.08 16.58 -4.19
N THR A 72 1.34 17.54 -4.72
CA THR A 72 0.13 17.30 -5.52
C THR A 72 0.28 17.86 -6.91
N ALA A 73 -0.35 17.22 -7.88
CA ALA A 73 -0.46 17.75 -9.24
C ALA A 73 -1.88 17.51 -9.78
N TYR A 74 -2.41 18.47 -10.49
CA TYR A 74 -3.65 18.32 -11.22
C TYR A 74 -3.62 19.11 -12.53
N ASN A 75 -4.29 18.58 -13.53
CA ASN A 75 -4.37 19.17 -14.85
C ASN A 75 -5.71 19.85 -15.06
N VAL A 76 -5.69 21.00 -15.72
CA VAL A 76 -6.87 21.61 -16.33
C VAL A 76 -6.92 21.10 -17.77
N THR A 77 -7.96 20.35 -18.11
CA THR A 77 -8.10 19.72 -19.43
C THR A 77 -9.32 20.23 -20.17
N ASP A 78 -9.21 20.35 -21.50
CA ASP A 78 -10.39 20.56 -22.35
C ASP A 78 -11.19 19.23 -22.43
N LEU A 79 -12.40 19.22 -21.88
CA LEU A 79 -13.25 18.04 -21.83
C LEU A 79 -13.67 17.49 -23.21
N ARG A 80 -13.53 18.28 -24.27
CA ARG A 80 -13.88 17.89 -25.65
C ARG A 80 -12.74 17.14 -26.34
N THR A 81 -11.50 17.52 -26.06
CA THR A 81 -10.31 17.02 -26.78
C THR A 81 -9.40 16.17 -25.87
N GLY A 82 -9.51 16.33 -24.54
CA GLY A 82 -8.55 15.77 -23.59
C GLY A 82 -7.23 16.53 -23.51
N GLU A 83 -7.07 17.65 -24.24
CA GLU A 83 -5.88 18.48 -24.22
C GLU A 83 -5.63 19.05 -22.82
N ILE A 84 -4.39 18.93 -22.33
CA ILE A 84 -3.95 19.55 -21.08
C ILE A 84 -3.66 21.02 -21.35
N LEU A 85 -4.56 21.89 -20.89
CA LEU A 85 -4.45 23.35 -21.05
C LEU A 85 -3.42 23.94 -20.09
N SER A 86 -3.36 23.42 -18.86
CA SER A 86 -2.33 23.75 -17.88
C SER A 86 -2.24 22.69 -16.78
N SER A 87 -1.13 22.74 -16.03
CA SER A 87 -0.92 21.91 -14.85
C SER A 87 -0.58 22.75 -13.65
N LYS A 88 -1.09 22.35 -12.47
CA LYS A 88 -0.85 23.01 -11.20
C LYS A 88 -0.16 22.01 -10.26
N ILE A 89 1.06 22.32 -9.85
CA ILE A 89 1.84 21.50 -8.92
C ILE A 89 1.89 22.26 -7.58
N GLY A 90 1.44 21.58 -6.53
CA GLY A 90 1.49 22.09 -5.17
C GLY A 90 2.59 21.42 -4.37
N VAL A 91 3.49 22.23 -3.81
CA VAL A 91 4.59 21.79 -2.94
C VAL A 91 4.22 22.08 -1.49
N PRO A 92 4.15 21.07 -0.60
CA PRO A 92 3.79 21.30 0.80
C PRO A 92 4.93 22.01 1.55
N ARG A 93 4.58 22.95 2.43
CA ARG A 93 5.57 23.60 3.30
C ARG A 93 6.19 22.62 4.28
N ASP A 94 5.39 21.69 4.78
CA ASP A 94 5.79 20.70 5.80
C ASP A 94 6.22 19.35 5.18
N LEU A 95 6.90 19.40 4.03
CA LEU A 95 7.40 18.20 3.37
C LEU A 95 8.28 17.34 4.30
N ALA A 96 9.06 17.98 5.20
CA ALA A 96 9.88 17.30 6.18
C ALA A 96 9.08 16.33 7.08
N VAL A 97 7.80 16.62 7.36
CA VAL A 97 6.92 15.74 8.15
C VAL A 97 6.68 14.42 7.40
N SER A 98 6.38 14.49 6.10
CA SER A 98 6.18 13.29 5.27
C SER A 98 7.48 12.52 5.11
N VAL A 99 8.60 13.21 4.83
CA VAL A 99 9.93 12.61 4.67
C VAL A 99 10.32 11.85 5.94
N ARG A 100 10.18 12.48 7.11
CA ARG A 100 10.47 11.85 8.40
C ARG A 100 9.58 10.64 8.65
N ARG A 101 8.25 10.80 8.52
CA ARG A 101 7.29 9.74 8.79
C ARG A 101 7.53 8.49 7.94
N ASN A 102 7.73 8.66 6.65
CA ASN A 102 7.93 7.54 5.73
C ASN A 102 9.37 7.00 5.79
N GLY A 103 10.36 7.90 5.85
CA GLY A 103 11.77 7.53 5.77
C GLY A 103 12.29 6.82 7.02
N VAL A 104 11.84 7.17 8.22
CA VAL A 104 12.29 6.51 9.45
C VAL A 104 12.02 5.00 9.39
N TYR A 105 10.81 4.57 9.04
CA TYR A 105 10.46 3.16 9.04
C TYR A 105 11.01 2.36 7.86
N GLN A 106 11.34 3.01 6.75
CA GLN A 106 11.82 2.31 5.56
C GLN A 106 13.33 2.42 5.37
N MET A 107 13.96 3.48 5.91
CA MET A 107 15.35 3.81 5.60
C MET A 107 16.28 3.89 6.80
N ALA A 108 15.79 4.05 8.03
CA ALA A 108 16.67 4.32 9.17
C ALA A 108 17.69 3.18 9.46
N GLU A 109 17.39 1.93 9.12
CA GLU A 109 18.34 0.83 9.23
C GLU A 109 19.49 0.98 8.21
N ILE A 110 19.19 1.49 7.01
CA ILE A 110 20.09 1.55 5.86
C ILE A 110 20.83 2.89 5.81
N ASP A 111 20.11 4.01 6.04
CA ASP A 111 20.65 5.35 5.97
C ASP A 111 20.51 6.10 7.30
N PRO A 112 21.63 6.35 8.02
CA PRO A 112 21.60 7.04 9.31
C PRO A 112 21.01 8.46 9.28
N ARG A 113 20.93 9.11 8.11
CA ARG A 113 20.33 10.44 7.96
C ARG A 113 18.84 10.49 8.34
N PHE A 114 18.17 9.31 8.42
CA PHE A 114 16.78 9.18 8.86
C PHE A 114 16.62 8.91 10.37
N ARG A 115 17.72 8.82 11.15
CA ARG A 115 17.71 8.55 12.60
C ARG A 115 17.60 9.83 13.43
N THR A 116 16.80 10.78 12.99
CA THR A 116 16.65 12.09 13.62
C THR A 116 15.26 12.66 13.42
N TYR A 117 14.84 13.54 14.34
CA TYR A 117 13.65 14.35 14.15
C TYR A 117 13.86 15.46 13.10
N TYR A 118 15.03 16.09 13.11
CA TYR A 118 15.37 17.20 12.22
C TYR A 118 16.04 16.66 10.95
N ILE A 119 15.22 16.42 9.92
CA ILE A 119 15.71 15.94 8.62
C ILE A 119 16.49 17.07 7.94
N ALA A 120 17.71 16.77 7.50
CA ALA A 120 18.55 17.72 6.77
C ALA A 120 17.93 18.12 5.43
N ASP A 121 18.14 19.37 5.02
CA ASP A 121 17.58 19.91 3.76
C ASP A 121 18.02 19.10 2.52
N GLU A 122 19.21 18.56 2.52
CA GLU A 122 19.69 17.65 1.46
C GLU A 122 18.75 16.44 1.29
N VAL A 123 18.36 15.79 2.39
CA VAL A 123 17.46 14.62 2.37
C VAL A 123 16.04 15.04 1.95
N ILE A 124 15.61 16.23 2.36
CA ILE A 124 14.34 16.81 1.91
C ILE A 124 14.38 17.06 0.40
N CYS A 125 15.48 17.59 -0.13
CA CYS A 125 15.66 17.83 -1.56
C CYS A 125 15.68 16.54 -2.38
N GLU A 126 16.35 15.48 -1.93
CA GLU A 126 16.29 14.15 -2.55
C GLU A 126 14.85 13.64 -2.64
N ASN A 127 14.11 13.77 -1.55
CA ASN A 127 12.71 13.39 -1.47
C ASN A 127 11.77 14.26 -2.30
N LEU A 128 12.06 15.56 -2.39
CA LEU A 128 11.31 16.48 -3.26
C LEU A 128 11.52 16.10 -4.72
N THR A 129 12.77 15.81 -5.12
CA THR A 129 13.09 15.34 -6.48
C THR A 129 12.24 14.11 -6.84
N ALA A 130 12.20 13.09 -6.00
CA ALA A 130 11.41 11.87 -6.23
C ALA A 130 9.91 12.17 -6.43
N ARG A 131 9.33 13.04 -5.60
CA ARG A 131 7.91 13.40 -5.70
C ARG A 131 7.61 14.28 -6.90
N MET A 132 8.54 15.17 -7.25
CA MET A 132 8.40 16.04 -8.42
C MET A 132 8.49 15.26 -9.74
N LEU A 133 9.26 14.18 -9.79
CA LEU A 133 9.25 13.28 -10.96
C LEU A 133 7.84 12.79 -11.25
N LYS A 134 7.12 12.29 -10.25
CA LYS A 134 5.72 11.87 -10.42
C LYS A 134 4.80 13.04 -10.79
N ALA A 135 4.96 14.19 -10.16
CA ALA A 135 4.16 15.38 -10.43
C ALA A 135 4.32 15.88 -11.88
N PHE A 136 5.55 15.89 -12.41
CA PHE A 136 5.79 16.20 -13.81
C PHE A 136 5.21 15.13 -14.74
N GLY A 137 5.35 13.83 -14.41
CA GLY A 137 4.71 12.77 -15.19
C GLY A 137 3.20 12.97 -15.31
N LEU A 138 2.50 13.28 -14.20
CA LEU A 138 1.08 13.63 -14.24
C LEU A 138 0.81 14.85 -15.12
N SER A 139 1.67 15.87 -15.04
CA SER A 139 1.55 17.09 -15.84
C SER A 139 1.75 16.84 -17.34
N LEU A 140 2.49 15.80 -17.70
CA LEU A 140 2.71 15.33 -19.06
C LEU A 140 1.63 14.37 -19.57
N GLY A 141 0.60 14.11 -18.77
CA GLY A 141 -0.52 13.25 -19.15
C GLY A 141 -0.34 11.77 -18.80
N LEU A 142 0.74 11.39 -18.08
CA LEU A 142 0.87 10.03 -17.58
C LEU A 142 -0.14 9.80 -16.44
N ALA A 143 -0.66 8.60 -16.34
CA ALA A 143 -1.53 8.20 -15.23
C ALA A 143 -0.74 7.38 -14.21
N THR A 144 -1.30 7.24 -12.99
CA THR A 144 -0.72 6.41 -11.94
C THR A 144 -0.55 4.97 -12.43
N ASN A 145 0.65 4.42 -12.26
CA ASN A 145 0.98 3.03 -12.58
C ASN A 145 1.47 2.31 -11.33
N LEU A 146 0.60 1.55 -10.68
CA LEU A 146 0.88 0.84 -9.42
C LEU A 146 1.65 -0.48 -9.62
N ALA A 147 2.06 -0.81 -10.83
CA ALA A 147 2.81 -2.03 -11.13
C ALA A 147 4.30 -1.78 -11.37
N GLY A 148 4.73 -0.54 -11.38
CA GLY A 148 6.12 -0.16 -11.61
C GLY A 148 7.08 -0.72 -10.56
N SER A 149 6.67 -0.77 -9.30
CA SER A 149 7.44 -1.26 -8.17
C SER A 149 7.63 -2.78 -8.16
N ALA A 150 6.70 -3.54 -8.75
CA ALA A 150 6.72 -5.00 -8.78
C ALA A 150 7.54 -5.58 -9.96
N ALA A 151 8.22 -4.74 -10.75
CA ALA A 151 8.89 -5.16 -11.97
C ALA A 151 10.26 -5.81 -11.74
N TYR A 152 10.95 -5.46 -10.65
CA TYR A 152 12.34 -5.84 -10.41
C TYR A 152 12.46 -6.88 -9.29
N SER A 153 13.51 -7.71 -9.34
CA SER A 153 13.79 -8.68 -8.28
C SER A 153 14.52 -8.01 -7.09
N PRO A 154 14.47 -8.63 -5.90
CA PRO A 154 15.26 -8.16 -4.76
C PRO A 154 16.77 -8.09 -5.04
N GLU A 155 17.31 -9.00 -5.85
CA GLU A 155 18.71 -9.04 -6.26
C GLU A 155 19.06 -7.83 -7.15
N GLU A 156 18.22 -7.53 -8.14
CA GLU A 156 18.37 -6.35 -9.01
C GLU A 156 18.32 -5.05 -8.20
N LEU A 157 17.41 -4.94 -7.26
CA LEU A 157 17.25 -3.76 -6.39
C LEU A 157 18.40 -3.57 -5.40
N ARG A 158 19.25 -4.58 -5.22
CA ARG A 158 20.49 -4.51 -4.42
C ARG A 158 21.77 -4.44 -5.27
N SER A 159 21.64 -4.42 -6.60
CA SER A 159 22.78 -4.24 -7.51
C SER A 159 23.02 -2.76 -7.77
N PRO A 160 24.24 -2.25 -7.49
CA PRO A 160 24.62 -0.88 -7.87
C PRO A 160 24.48 -0.62 -9.37
N GLU A 161 24.98 -1.53 -10.21
CA GLU A 161 24.96 -1.40 -11.67
C GLU A 161 23.51 -1.35 -12.19
N PHE A 162 22.63 -2.18 -11.63
CA PHE A 162 21.23 -2.24 -12.03
C PHE A 162 20.49 -0.96 -11.60
N THR A 163 20.59 -0.59 -10.33
CA THR A 163 19.82 0.53 -9.78
C THR A 163 20.32 1.87 -10.32
N GLN A 164 21.62 2.04 -10.59
CA GLN A 164 22.15 3.23 -11.25
C GLN A 164 21.66 3.35 -12.69
N LYS A 165 21.47 2.24 -13.40
CA LYS A 165 20.99 2.23 -14.79
C LYS A 165 19.49 2.41 -14.89
N TYR A 166 18.72 1.63 -14.13
CA TYR A 166 17.27 1.51 -14.30
C TYR A 166 16.45 2.20 -13.20
N GLY A 167 17.09 2.73 -12.15
CA GLY A 167 16.39 3.20 -10.96
C GLY A 167 15.88 2.05 -10.10
N ILE A 168 14.98 2.36 -9.16
CA ILE A 168 14.39 1.38 -8.24
C ILE A 168 12.97 0.96 -8.60
N THR A 169 12.40 1.55 -9.65
CA THR A 169 11.05 1.24 -10.15
C THR A 169 11.02 1.37 -11.66
N ALA A 170 10.19 0.58 -12.32
CA ALA A 170 9.97 0.69 -13.76
C ALA A 170 9.14 1.93 -14.14
N SER A 171 8.44 2.53 -13.17
CA SER A 171 7.66 3.76 -13.38
C SER A 171 7.63 4.62 -12.12
N VAL A 172 7.97 5.90 -12.23
CA VAL A 172 7.82 6.90 -11.15
C VAL A 172 6.36 7.27 -10.91
N MET A 173 5.45 6.80 -11.75
CA MET A 173 4.01 6.96 -11.56
C MET A 173 3.45 6.03 -10.49
N ASP A 174 4.26 5.16 -9.91
CA ASP A 174 3.96 4.34 -8.74
C ASP A 174 3.99 5.14 -7.43
N ASN A 175 3.58 4.51 -6.33
CA ASN A 175 3.60 5.09 -4.98
C ASN A 175 4.80 4.59 -4.14
N VAL A 176 5.86 4.13 -4.77
CA VAL A 176 7.14 3.79 -4.14
C VAL A 176 8.07 4.99 -4.14
N LEU A 177 8.78 5.20 -3.02
CA LEU A 177 9.78 6.27 -2.89
C LEU A 177 11.17 5.72 -2.55
N TYR A 178 11.21 4.66 -1.74
CA TYR A 178 12.44 4.16 -1.13
C TYR A 178 12.70 2.70 -1.50
N ASN A 179 13.98 2.38 -1.68
CA ASN A 179 14.45 1.01 -1.86
C ASN A 179 14.66 0.34 -0.51
N TYR A 180 13.58 -0.07 0.13
CA TYR A 180 13.64 -0.75 1.42
C TYR A 180 14.11 -2.21 1.34
N LEU A 181 14.37 -2.73 0.12
CA LEU A 181 15.01 -4.03 -0.08
C LEU A 181 16.53 -3.95 0.04
N ALA A 182 17.11 -2.74 -0.05
CA ALA A 182 18.52 -2.52 0.25
C ALA A 182 18.83 -2.90 1.70
N GLN A 183 20.09 -3.21 1.97
CA GLN A 183 20.58 -3.60 3.29
C GLN A 183 21.69 -2.65 3.74
N PRO A 184 22.03 -2.61 5.05
CA PRO A 184 23.18 -1.86 5.53
C PRO A 184 24.44 -2.17 4.72
N GLY A 185 25.12 -1.12 4.25
CA GLY A 185 26.31 -1.20 3.40
C GLY A 185 26.03 -1.22 1.89
N ASP A 186 24.79 -1.34 1.44
CA ASP A 186 24.46 -1.29 0.00
C ASP A 186 24.57 0.13 -0.55
N LYS A 187 24.24 1.16 0.28
CA LYS A 187 24.44 2.58 -0.08
C LYS A 187 25.89 2.89 -0.42
N GLU A 188 26.80 2.43 0.41
CA GLU A 188 28.25 2.65 0.25
C GLU A 188 28.83 1.94 -0.99
N LYS A 189 28.14 0.91 -1.48
CA LYS A 189 28.46 0.24 -2.76
C LYS A 189 27.88 0.95 -3.97
N GLY A 190 27.03 1.96 -3.76
CA GLY A 190 26.39 2.74 -4.82
C GLY A 190 25.01 2.29 -5.25
N VAL A 191 24.32 1.46 -4.42
CA VAL A 191 22.90 1.13 -4.65
C VAL A 191 22.06 2.39 -4.50
N VAL A 192 21.15 2.64 -5.44
CA VAL A 192 20.20 3.75 -5.38
C VAL A 192 19.12 3.45 -4.35
N LEU A 193 18.92 4.37 -3.39
CA LEU A 193 18.01 4.18 -2.26
C LEU A 193 16.69 4.93 -2.39
N ILE A 194 16.60 5.89 -3.29
CA ILE A 194 15.39 6.70 -3.50
C ILE A 194 15.16 6.86 -5.00
N VAL A 195 13.92 6.97 -5.41
CA VAL A 195 13.56 7.29 -6.80
C VAL A 195 14.26 8.58 -7.23
N ASP A 196 15.07 8.53 -8.28
CA ASP A 196 15.91 9.62 -8.74
C ASP A 196 15.75 9.96 -10.23
N LYS A 197 15.08 9.11 -11.01
CA LYS A 197 14.82 9.25 -12.45
C LYS A 197 13.55 8.54 -12.88
N PRO A 198 12.94 8.90 -14.02
CA PRO A 198 11.85 8.12 -14.64
C PRO A 198 12.30 6.70 -15.01
N GLY A 199 11.38 5.75 -14.91
CA GLY A 199 11.65 4.36 -15.25
C GLY A 199 11.48 4.05 -16.74
N VAL A 200 11.77 2.81 -17.12
CA VAL A 200 11.68 2.34 -18.51
C VAL A 200 10.25 2.39 -19.05
N CYS A 201 9.25 2.14 -18.20
CA CYS A 201 7.84 2.24 -18.55
C CYS A 201 7.43 3.69 -18.85
N ASP A 202 7.98 4.64 -18.07
CA ASP A 202 7.70 6.07 -18.26
C ASP A 202 8.30 6.56 -19.57
N ALA A 203 9.54 6.17 -19.88
CA ALA A 203 10.22 6.50 -21.15
C ALA A 203 9.45 5.93 -22.36
N PHE A 204 8.98 4.67 -22.22
CA PHE A 204 8.15 4.06 -23.26
C PHE A 204 6.80 4.78 -23.41
N THR A 205 6.16 5.17 -22.30
CA THR A 205 4.89 5.90 -22.33
C THR A 205 5.06 7.28 -23.02
N LEU A 206 6.15 8.00 -22.72
CA LEU A 206 6.44 9.26 -23.42
C LEU A 206 6.70 9.04 -24.91
N LYS A 207 7.46 7.99 -25.28
CA LYS A 207 7.63 7.61 -26.69
C LYS A 207 6.29 7.39 -27.37
N TYR A 208 5.39 6.63 -26.72
CA TYR A 208 4.06 6.31 -27.25
C TYR A 208 3.18 7.55 -27.43
N LEU A 209 3.28 8.53 -26.52
CA LEU A 209 2.46 9.75 -26.52
C LEU A 209 3.01 10.86 -27.41
N TYR A 210 4.33 10.98 -27.54
CA TYR A 210 4.96 12.19 -28.07
C TYR A 210 5.90 11.97 -29.26
N ALA A 211 6.37 10.75 -29.51
CA ALA A 211 7.27 10.50 -30.62
C ALA A 211 6.55 10.66 -31.97
N ALA A 212 7.25 11.22 -32.94
CA ALA A 212 6.74 11.30 -34.31
C ALA A 212 6.59 9.90 -34.89
N THR A 213 5.47 9.63 -35.50
CA THR A 213 5.18 8.38 -36.21
C THR A 213 5.28 8.55 -37.71
N SER A 214 5.49 7.43 -38.43
CA SER A 214 5.41 7.36 -39.87
C SER A 214 3.95 7.46 -40.36
N GLU A 215 3.73 7.41 -41.69
CA GLU A 215 2.41 7.59 -42.33
C GLU A 215 1.28 6.75 -41.76
N ASN A 216 1.55 5.57 -41.15
CA ASN A 216 0.54 4.75 -40.45
C ASN A 216 0.81 4.75 -38.94
N GLU A 217 0.31 5.76 -38.25
CA GLU A 217 0.43 5.91 -36.80
C GLU A 217 -0.12 4.69 -36.03
N SER A 218 -1.32 4.22 -36.38
CA SER A 218 -2.00 3.10 -35.69
C SER A 218 -1.15 1.82 -35.70
N ASP A 219 -0.53 1.49 -36.84
CA ASP A 219 0.28 0.28 -36.98
C ASP A 219 1.63 0.43 -36.26
N THR A 220 2.20 1.63 -36.27
CA THR A 220 3.43 1.95 -35.52
C THR A 220 3.20 1.80 -34.02
N LEU A 221 2.13 2.36 -33.49
CA LEU A 221 1.78 2.27 -32.07
C LEU A 221 1.51 0.82 -31.63
N LYS A 222 0.78 0.04 -32.46
CA LYS A 222 0.58 -1.40 -32.23
C LYS A 222 1.89 -2.17 -32.19
N LYS A 223 2.80 -1.89 -33.13
CA LYS A 223 4.11 -2.51 -33.15
C LYS A 223 4.89 -2.21 -31.88
N TRP A 224 4.96 -0.95 -31.45
CA TRP A 224 5.66 -0.57 -30.22
C TRP A 224 5.05 -1.26 -28.99
N ALA A 225 3.72 -1.33 -28.89
CA ALA A 225 3.06 -2.03 -27.78
C ALA A 225 3.41 -3.53 -27.75
N MET A 226 3.54 -4.18 -28.91
CA MET A 226 3.90 -5.61 -29.02
C MET A 226 5.38 -5.88 -28.77
N GLU A 227 6.27 -4.89 -28.94
CA GLU A 227 7.71 -5.04 -28.66
C GLU A 227 8.00 -5.43 -27.21
N HIS A 228 7.11 -5.07 -26.29
CA HIS A 228 7.25 -5.28 -24.85
C HIS A 228 6.21 -6.25 -24.27
N ASP A 229 5.53 -7.02 -25.13
CA ASP A 229 4.50 -7.96 -24.70
C ASP A 229 5.06 -9.00 -23.71
N GLY A 230 4.46 -9.08 -22.53
CA GLY A 230 4.88 -9.99 -21.46
C GLY A 230 6.09 -9.55 -20.63
N ASP A 231 6.73 -8.41 -20.94
CA ASP A 231 7.81 -7.89 -20.12
C ASP A 231 7.24 -7.12 -18.90
N PRO A 232 7.49 -7.58 -17.66
CA PRO A 232 6.93 -6.96 -16.47
C PRO A 232 7.34 -5.50 -16.27
N ARG A 233 8.45 -5.07 -16.87
CA ARG A 233 8.94 -3.69 -16.78
C ARG A 233 8.03 -2.68 -17.49
N TYR A 234 7.21 -3.15 -18.44
CA TYR A 234 6.29 -2.31 -19.23
C TYR A 234 4.83 -2.56 -18.88
N PHE A 235 4.58 -3.34 -17.82
CA PHE A 235 3.24 -3.59 -17.35
C PHE A 235 2.63 -2.32 -16.74
N TYR A 236 1.34 -2.08 -17.04
CA TYR A 236 0.62 -0.91 -16.57
C TYR A 236 -0.55 -1.27 -15.64
N GLY A 237 -0.42 -0.92 -14.39
CA GLY A 237 -1.41 -1.21 -13.34
C GLY A 237 -2.35 -0.04 -13.07
N LYS A 238 -3.57 -0.11 -13.59
CA LYS A 238 -4.57 0.99 -13.56
C LYS A 238 -5.38 1.13 -12.28
N ARG A 239 -5.45 0.13 -11.41
CA ARG A 239 -6.53 0.04 -10.41
C ARG A 239 -6.09 0.44 -9.01
N SER A 240 -7.05 1.03 -8.27
CA SER A 240 -6.89 1.31 -6.85
C SER A 240 -6.57 0.02 -6.06
N PRO A 241 -5.61 0.05 -5.14
CA PRO A 241 -5.18 -1.10 -4.34
C PRO A 241 -6.31 -1.77 -3.56
N ALA A 242 -7.27 -1.01 -3.06
CA ALA A 242 -8.40 -1.53 -2.28
C ALA A 242 -9.23 -2.59 -3.05
N TYR A 243 -9.24 -2.51 -4.37
CA TYR A 243 -9.96 -3.43 -5.25
C TYR A 243 -9.03 -4.21 -6.20
N ALA A 244 -7.72 -4.04 -6.06
CA ALA A 244 -6.79 -4.70 -6.96
C ALA A 244 -6.91 -6.22 -6.81
N THR A 245 -7.32 -6.86 -7.90
CA THR A 245 -7.27 -8.32 -8.05
C THR A 245 -5.85 -8.75 -8.38
N ASP A 246 -5.10 -7.88 -9.08
CA ASP A 246 -3.71 -8.09 -9.41
C ASP A 246 -2.80 -7.70 -8.24
N PRO A 247 -2.06 -8.63 -7.66
CA PRO A 247 -1.19 -8.36 -6.52
C PRO A 247 0.02 -7.49 -6.86
N ARG A 248 0.32 -7.27 -8.14
CA ARG A 248 1.38 -6.33 -8.59
C ARG A 248 0.96 -4.87 -8.51
N CYS A 249 -0.34 -4.60 -8.32
CA CYS A 249 -0.90 -3.25 -8.33
C CYS A 249 -1.24 -2.81 -6.90
N GLN A 250 -0.23 -2.71 -6.05
CA GLN A 250 -0.40 -2.32 -4.66
C GLN A 250 0.28 -0.97 -4.39
N ASN A 251 -0.07 -0.35 -3.26
CA ASN A 251 0.70 0.77 -2.73
C ASN A 251 1.79 0.22 -1.80
N TYR A 252 2.95 0.85 -1.80
CA TYR A 252 4.04 0.59 -0.87
C TYR A 252 4.70 -0.79 -1.02
N ASP A 253 4.38 -1.54 -2.06
CA ASP A 253 5.11 -2.75 -2.43
C ASP A 253 6.40 -2.38 -3.20
N LEU A 254 7.37 -3.27 -3.17
CA LEU A 254 8.62 -3.16 -3.92
C LEU A 254 9.20 -4.55 -4.15
N GLY A 255 9.58 -4.80 -5.39
CA GLY A 255 10.12 -6.08 -5.82
C GLY A 255 9.06 -7.11 -6.18
N ASN A 256 9.47 -8.12 -6.94
CA ASN A 256 8.59 -9.18 -7.45
C ASN A 256 8.47 -10.39 -6.51
N ASP A 257 9.12 -10.35 -5.34
CA ASP A 257 9.00 -11.36 -4.28
C ASP A 257 8.29 -10.78 -3.05
N PRO A 258 7.00 -11.10 -2.83
CA PRO A 258 6.24 -10.57 -1.70
C PRO A 258 6.74 -11.05 -0.34
N ILE A 259 7.43 -12.20 -0.28
CA ILE A 259 7.97 -12.73 0.97
C ILE A 259 9.23 -11.95 1.35
N ALA A 260 10.13 -11.72 0.40
CA ALA A 260 11.33 -10.91 0.62
C ALA A 260 10.96 -9.47 1.03
N SER A 261 9.97 -8.87 0.35
CA SER A 261 9.46 -7.53 0.67
C SER A 261 8.88 -7.46 2.07
N LEU A 262 8.08 -8.44 2.47
CA LEU A 262 7.54 -8.53 3.83
C LEU A 262 8.65 -8.64 4.87
N ASP A 263 9.64 -9.52 4.64
CA ASP A 263 10.75 -9.74 5.58
C ASP A 263 11.58 -8.48 5.77
N ALA A 264 11.91 -7.78 4.70
CA ALA A 264 12.66 -6.52 4.75
C ALA A 264 11.91 -5.45 5.55
N GLN A 265 10.63 -5.21 5.25
CA GLN A 265 9.84 -4.21 5.96
C GLN A 265 9.69 -4.53 7.45
N ILE A 266 9.45 -5.80 7.81
CA ILE A 266 9.38 -6.22 9.22
C ILE A 266 10.72 -6.03 9.93
N ALA A 267 11.85 -6.33 9.26
CA ALA A 267 13.17 -6.09 9.82
C ALA A 267 13.39 -4.60 10.13
N HIS A 268 13.04 -3.71 9.19
CA HIS A 268 13.14 -2.26 9.40
C HIS A 268 12.26 -1.77 10.55
N VAL A 269 11.01 -2.22 10.62
CA VAL A 269 10.13 -1.83 11.74
C VAL A 269 10.70 -2.31 13.08
N LYS A 270 11.19 -3.54 13.17
CA LYS A 270 11.86 -4.06 14.36
C LYS A 270 13.10 -3.26 14.74
N TYR A 271 13.89 -2.88 13.74
CA TYR A 271 15.08 -2.03 13.95
C TYR A 271 14.70 -0.67 14.53
N VAL A 272 13.67 -0.03 13.98
CA VAL A 272 13.16 1.27 14.44
C VAL A 272 12.60 1.16 15.86
N VAL A 273 11.75 0.18 16.14
CA VAL A 273 11.19 -0.04 17.49
C VAL A 273 12.30 -0.24 18.53
N LYS A 274 13.37 -0.94 18.16
CA LYS A 274 14.51 -1.18 19.06
C LYS A 274 15.35 0.06 19.33
N ASN A 275 15.62 0.89 18.31
CA ASN A 275 16.67 1.90 18.37
C ASN A 275 16.14 3.35 18.45
N SER A 276 14.92 3.62 18.01
CA SER A 276 14.36 4.97 17.93
C SER A 276 14.28 5.72 19.26
N PRO A 277 14.10 5.08 20.43
CA PRO A 277 14.15 5.82 21.69
C PRO A 277 15.43 6.64 21.87
N ALA A 278 16.58 6.15 21.36
CA ALA A 278 17.84 6.88 21.42
C ALA A 278 17.92 8.08 20.46
N TRP A 279 17.06 8.14 19.43
CA TRP A 279 17.10 9.19 18.41
C TRP A 279 16.24 10.41 18.76
N PHE A 280 15.32 10.29 19.72
CA PHE A 280 14.30 11.28 20.04
C PHE A 280 14.37 11.79 21.49
N HIS A 281 15.60 11.89 22.03
CA HIS A 281 15.85 12.41 23.38
C HIS A 281 16.01 13.94 23.47
N ASP A 282 15.77 14.66 22.39
CA ASP A 282 15.86 16.12 22.39
C ASP A 282 14.60 16.74 23.02
N ASP A 283 14.78 17.60 24.03
CA ASP A 283 13.69 18.31 24.72
C ASP A 283 12.93 19.28 23.81
N ASN A 284 13.51 19.65 22.66
CA ASN A 284 12.88 20.50 21.66
C ASN A 284 11.95 19.74 20.71
N ILE A 285 11.92 18.39 20.76
CA ILE A 285 10.99 17.61 19.95
C ILE A 285 9.57 17.78 20.49
N PRO A 286 8.59 18.18 19.65
CA PRO A 286 7.20 18.32 20.07
C PRO A 286 6.62 17.04 20.67
N ASN A 287 5.89 17.17 21.77
CA ASN A 287 5.28 16.02 22.44
C ASN A 287 4.28 15.27 21.56
N ASP A 288 3.52 15.98 20.73
CA ASP A 288 2.56 15.39 19.79
C ASP A 288 3.24 14.42 18.81
N TYR A 289 4.46 14.74 18.35
CA TYR A 289 5.22 13.81 17.52
C TYR A 289 5.65 12.55 18.31
N ARG A 290 6.16 12.73 19.54
CA ARG A 290 6.56 11.62 20.40
C ARG A 290 5.37 10.71 20.71
N GLU A 291 4.20 11.28 20.95
CA GLU A 291 2.96 10.55 21.23
C GLU A 291 2.45 9.76 20.01
N LEU A 292 2.57 10.33 18.81
CA LEU A 292 2.08 9.70 17.58
C LEU A 292 3.07 8.71 16.95
N PHE A 293 4.36 8.79 17.31
CA PHE A 293 5.40 7.99 16.67
C PHE A 293 5.15 6.48 16.77
N PRO A 294 4.81 5.90 17.93
CA PRO A 294 4.45 4.50 18.02
C PRO A 294 3.21 4.11 17.20
N ASP A 295 2.23 5.02 17.04
CA ASP A 295 1.03 4.76 16.24
C ASP A 295 1.36 4.58 14.75
N PHE A 296 2.44 5.21 14.26
CA PHE A 296 2.90 5.01 12.88
C PHE A 296 3.37 3.58 12.61
N VAL A 297 3.84 2.84 13.62
CA VAL A 297 4.18 1.41 13.49
C VAL A 297 2.98 0.60 13.04
N ILE A 298 1.79 0.92 13.52
CA ILE A 298 0.55 0.25 13.13
C ILE A 298 0.29 0.47 11.63
N ILE A 299 0.48 1.70 11.14
CA ILE A 299 0.33 2.03 9.72
C ILE A 299 1.34 1.25 8.87
N GLU A 300 2.61 1.20 9.29
CA GLU A 300 3.64 0.43 8.59
C GLU A 300 3.28 -1.06 8.54
N LEU A 301 2.92 -1.66 9.68
CA LEU A 301 2.61 -3.09 9.77
C LEU A 301 1.34 -3.47 9.00
N ILE A 302 0.27 -2.67 9.07
CA ILE A 302 -1.02 -3.05 8.51
C ILE A 302 -1.14 -2.59 7.05
N ASN A 303 -0.93 -1.31 6.78
CA ASN A 303 -1.20 -0.75 5.46
C ASN A 303 -0.08 -1.01 4.47
N LYS A 304 1.18 -0.90 4.92
CA LYS A 304 2.32 -1.00 4.02
C LYS A 304 2.93 -2.41 3.94
N THR A 305 2.63 -3.28 4.90
CA THR A 305 3.21 -4.62 4.98
C THR A 305 2.16 -5.71 4.78
N LEU A 306 1.15 -5.79 5.66
CA LEU A 306 0.13 -6.84 5.61
C LEU A 306 -0.76 -6.72 4.36
N SER A 307 -1.19 -5.51 4.02
CA SER A 307 -2.12 -5.29 2.91
C SER A 307 -1.55 -5.75 1.55
N PRO A 308 -0.34 -5.31 1.14
CA PRO A 308 0.26 -5.78 -0.11
C PRO A 308 0.47 -7.29 -0.16
N VAL A 309 1.10 -7.88 0.86
CA VAL A 309 1.39 -9.32 0.85
C VAL A 309 0.12 -10.16 0.83
N SER A 310 -0.93 -9.76 1.55
CA SER A 310 -2.20 -10.50 1.56
C SER A 310 -2.88 -10.51 0.20
N SER A 311 -2.57 -9.57 -0.70
CA SER A 311 -3.17 -9.45 -2.03
C SER A 311 -2.87 -10.66 -2.94
N TYR A 312 -1.81 -11.40 -2.65
CA TYR A 312 -1.46 -12.62 -3.36
C TYR A 312 -2.44 -13.77 -3.09
N ILE A 313 -3.17 -13.75 -1.97
CA ILE A 313 -4.22 -14.73 -1.65
C ILE A 313 -5.47 -14.39 -2.48
N GLY A 314 -5.90 -15.32 -3.33
CA GLY A 314 -6.97 -15.11 -4.30
C GLY A 314 -6.59 -14.11 -5.41
N GLY A 315 -5.31 -13.77 -5.54
CA GLY A 315 -4.79 -12.84 -6.53
C GLY A 315 -4.79 -13.42 -7.95
N ILE A 316 -4.93 -12.53 -8.93
CA ILE A 316 -4.87 -12.84 -10.35
C ILE A 316 -4.02 -11.77 -11.04
N TYR A 317 -2.98 -12.18 -11.73
CA TYR A 317 -2.26 -11.32 -12.65
C TYR A 317 -3.13 -11.03 -13.86
N ILE A 318 -3.38 -9.75 -14.13
CA ILE A 318 -4.22 -9.29 -15.22
C ILE A 318 -3.31 -8.67 -16.28
N ASN A 319 -3.00 -9.45 -17.31
CA ASN A 319 -2.20 -8.98 -18.43
C ASN A 319 -3.13 -8.38 -19.49
N GLU A 320 -2.78 -7.22 -20.04
CA GLU A 320 -3.52 -6.60 -21.15
C GLU A 320 -3.15 -7.30 -22.47
N ALA A 321 -3.43 -8.60 -22.52
CA ALA A 321 -3.11 -9.46 -23.65
C ALA A 321 -4.14 -9.33 -24.77
N ASN A 322 -3.68 -9.48 -26.02
CA ASN A 322 -4.52 -9.61 -27.21
C ASN A 322 -4.29 -10.99 -27.86
N GLU A 323 -4.94 -11.27 -29.00
CA GLU A 323 -4.85 -12.57 -29.69
C GLU A 323 -3.42 -12.98 -30.10
N LYS A 324 -2.51 -12.02 -30.22
CA LYS A 324 -1.10 -12.26 -30.60
C LYS A 324 -0.15 -12.31 -29.40
N SER A 325 -0.65 -12.05 -28.21
CA SER A 325 0.15 -12.04 -26.99
C SER A 325 0.57 -13.46 -26.58
N ASN A 326 1.80 -13.60 -26.11
CA ASN A 326 2.34 -14.86 -25.59
C ASN A 326 1.97 -15.12 -24.13
N VAL A 327 1.28 -14.18 -23.47
CA VAL A 327 0.85 -14.29 -22.08
C VAL A 327 -0.67 -14.39 -21.98
N PRO A 328 -1.22 -15.18 -21.03
CA PRO A 328 -2.65 -15.26 -20.82
C PRO A 328 -3.19 -13.96 -20.23
N SER A 329 -4.39 -13.53 -20.64
CA SER A 329 -5.04 -12.33 -20.10
C SER A 329 -5.25 -12.38 -18.59
N TYR A 330 -5.49 -13.57 -18.04
CA TYR A 330 -5.71 -13.82 -16.61
C TYR A 330 -4.86 -15.00 -16.16
N GLN A 331 -3.98 -14.76 -15.21
CA GLN A 331 -3.12 -15.80 -14.64
C GLN A 331 -3.28 -15.80 -13.11
N PRO A 332 -4.00 -16.76 -12.52
CA PRO A 332 -4.11 -16.88 -11.07
C PRO A 332 -2.75 -17.06 -10.40
N VAL A 333 -2.57 -16.44 -9.24
CA VAL A 333 -1.42 -16.73 -8.37
C VAL A 333 -1.44 -18.20 -8.01
N SER A 334 -0.30 -18.89 -8.13
CA SER A 334 -0.21 -20.33 -7.88
C SER A 334 -0.66 -20.69 -6.45
N ALA A 335 -1.30 -21.85 -6.29
CA ALA A 335 -1.74 -22.33 -4.98
C ALA A 335 -0.57 -22.41 -3.97
N ASP A 336 0.62 -22.77 -4.43
CA ASP A 336 1.81 -22.86 -3.58
C ASP A 336 2.25 -21.49 -3.07
N MET A 337 2.23 -20.46 -3.92
CA MET A 337 2.53 -19.08 -3.50
C MET A 337 1.49 -18.57 -2.50
N GLN A 338 0.20 -18.79 -2.77
CA GLN A 338 -0.88 -18.39 -1.86
C GLN A 338 -0.72 -19.03 -0.47
N LYS A 339 -0.39 -20.33 -0.41
CA LYS A 339 -0.12 -21.06 0.85
C LYS A 339 1.13 -20.53 1.56
N LYS A 340 2.22 -20.28 0.83
CA LYS A 340 3.43 -19.67 1.39
C LYS A 340 3.13 -18.31 2.01
N VAL A 341 2.39 -17.45 1.31
CA VAL A 341 1.96 -16.15 1.82
C VAL A 341 1.12 -16.29 3.07
N LEU A 342 0.13 -17.20 3.08
CA LEU A 342 -0.69 -17.45 4.27
C LEU A 342 0.17 -17.86 5.48
N GLN A 343 1.06 -18.83 5.30
CA GLN A 343 1.98 -19.28 6.35
C GLN A 343 2.87 -18.15 6.86
N LYS A 344 3.35 -17.31 5.93
CA LYS A 344 4.22 -16.18 6.25
C LYS A 344 3.46 -15.11 7.05
N ILE A 345 2.23 -14.80 6.69
CA ILE A 345 1.38 -13.87 7.46
C ILE A 345 1.19 -14.39 8.88
N PHE A 346 0.86 -15.68 9.05
CA PHE A 346 0.73 -16.25 10.38
C PHE A 346 2.03 -16.19 11.18
N SER A 347 3.17 -16.58 10.59
CA SER A 347 4.46 -16.55 11.29
C SER A 347 4.93 -15.14 11.66
N THR A 348 4.45 -14.12 10.95
CA THR A 348 4.87 -12.72 11.14
C THR A 348 3.97 -11.96 12.09
N PHE A 349 2.63 -12.09 11.95
CA PHE A 349 1.66 -11.22 12.61
C PHE A 349 0.96 -11.87 13.81
N TYR A 350 1.20 -13.15 14.11
CA TYR A 350 0.62 -13.83 15.27
C TYR A 350 1.55 -13.89 16.48
N ASP A 351 2.76 -13.34 16.37
CA ASP A 351 3.64 -13.03 17.50
C ASP A 351 4.19 -11.61 17.33
N LEU A 352 3.46 -10.65 17.83
CA LEU A 352 3.83 -9.24 17.89
C LEU A 352 4.32 -8.82 19.29
N SER A 353 4.63 -9.76 20.18
CA SER A 353 5.13 -9.50 21.54
C SER A 353 6.39 -8.62 21.57
N TRP A 354 7.17 -8.64 20.50
CA TRP A 354 8.34 -7.78 20.34
C TRP A 354 8.00 -6.29 20.31
N LEU A 355 6.78 -5.90 19.90
CA LEU A 355 6.30 -4.51 19.98
C LEU A 355 6.20 -4.04 21.43
N ASP A 356 5.72 -4.90 22.32
CA ASP A 356 5.44 -4.57 23.72
C ASP A 356 6.67 -4.77 24.62
N SER A 357 7.72 -5.39 24.10
CA SER A 357 8.94 -5.68 24.85
C SER A 357 9.81 -4.43 25.09
N ASN A 358 9.76 -3.44 24.19
CA ASN A 358 10.54 -2.21 24.31
C ASN A 358 9.77 -1.12 25.08
N LYS A 359 9.95 -1.06 26.40
CA LYS A 359 9.26 -0.11 27.26
C LYS A 359 9.61 1.35 26.97
N ASP A 360 10.83 1.62 26.52
CA ASP A 360 11.26 2.98 26.18
C ASP A 360 10.60 3.45 24.88
N PHE A 361 10.43 2.54 23.92
CA PHE A 361 9.64 2.83 22.70
C PHE A 361 8.17 3.14 23.04
N LEU A 362 7.56 2.34 23.88
CA LEU A 362 6.17 2.55 24.30
C LEU A 362 5.98 3.85 25.09
N ARG A 363 6.99 4.30 25.82
CA ARG A 363 6.97 5.58 26.53
C ARG A 363 7.05 6.80 25.62
N LEU A 364 7.51 6.66 24.37
CA LEU A 364 7.40 7.73 23.37
C LEU A 364 5.94 8.00 23.00
N GLY A 365 5.10 6.97 23.04
CA GLY A 365 3.67 7.07 22.82
C GLY A 365 2.91 7.26 24.14
N GLY A 366 2.04 8.26 24.20
CA GLY A 366 1.47 8.69 25.48
C GLY A 366 0.52 7.72 26.17
N VAL A 367 -0.17 6.77 25.50
CA VAL A 367 -1.35 6.12 26.12
C VAL A 367 -1.54 4.63 25.84
N ASN A 368 -0.87 4.02 24.90
CA ASN A 368 -1.07 2.61 24.58
C ASN A 368 0.13 1.73 25.01
N PRO A 369 0.10 1.16 26.24
CA PRO A 369 1.20 0.33 26.73
C PRO A 369 1.26 -1.07 26.10
N ASP A 370 0.30 -1.44 25.25
CA ASP A 370 0.13 -2.78 24.69
C ASP A 370 -0.35 -2.69 23.23
N MET A 371 0.61 -2.44 22.33
CA MET A 371 0.33 -2.26 20.89
C MET A 371 -0.08 -3.57 20.23
N SER A 372 0.52 -4.69 20.63
CA SER A 372 0.17 -5.99 20.05
C SER A 372 -1.27 -6.37 20.37
N THR A 373 -1.69 -6.19 21.62
CA THR A 373 -3.08 -6.42 22.03
C THR A 373 -4.04 -5.49 21.28
N TRP A 374 -3.66 -4.22 21.06
CA TRP A 374 -4.48 -3.31 20.28
C TRP A 374 -4.68 -3.81 18.85
N ILE A 375 -3.62 -4.25 18.17
CA ILE A 375 -3.66 -4.79 16.80
C ILE A 375 -4.60 -6.02 16.76
N TYR A 376 -4.48 -6.94 17.72
CA TYR A 376 -5.31 -8.15 17.76
C TYR A 376 -6.77 -7.84 18.07
N ASN A 377 -7.05 -6.96 19.04
CA ASN A 377 -8.42 -6.60 19.42
C ASN A 377 -9.17 -5.84 18.31
N ASN A 378 -8.43 -5.15 17.41
CA ASN A 378 -9.03 -4.55 16.21
C ASN A 378 -9.14 -5.55 15.04
N GLY A 379 -8.84 -6.81 15.26
CA GLY A 379 -9.06 -7.89 14.31
C GLY A 379 -7.98 -8.05 13.24
N TYR A 380 -6.92 -7.28 13.27
CA TYR A 380 -5.79 -7.49 12.39
C TYR A 380 -4.94 -8.69 12.89
N PRO A 381 -4.42 -9.55 12.03
CA PRO A 381 -4.51 -9.63 10.56
C PRO A 381 -5.71 -10.47 10.06
N MET A 382 -6.51 -11.13 10.92
CA MET A 382 -7.57 -12.05 10.53
C MET A 382 -8.59 -11.40 9.57
N MET A 383 -8.93 -10.13 9.83
CA MET A 383 -9.85 -9.37 8.97
C MET A 383 -9.33 -9.27 7.52
N SER A 384 -8.00 -9.05 7.35
CA SER A 384 -7.38 -9.04 6.02
C SER A 384 -7.49 -10.40 5.33
N LEU A 385 -7.24 -11.49 6.05
CA LEU A 385 -7.35 -12.84 5.52
C LEU A 385 -8.80 -13.18 5.13
N MET A 386 -9.77 -12.87 5.99
CA MET A 386 -11.19 -13.16 5.70
C MET A 386 -11.74 -12.32 4.54
N PHE A 387 -11.21 -11.10 4.33
CA PHE A 387 -11.52 -10.31 3.15
C PHE A 387 -11.05 -10.99 1.85
N ARG A 388 -9.91 -11.71 1.88
CA ARG A 388 -9.42 -12.46 0.73
C ARG A 388 -10.29 -13.66 0.37
N LEU A 389 -10.92 -14.31 1.34
CA LEU A 389 -11.86 -15.42 1.10
C LEU A 389 -12.96 -15.03 0.10
N MET A 390 -13.52 -13.81 0.24
CA MET A 390 -14.54 -13.31 -0.68
C MET A 390 -14.04 -13.12 -2.12
N ARG A 391 -12.73 -12.95 -2.31
CA ARG A 391 -12.11 -12.69 -3.63
C ARG A 391 -11.58 -13.95 -4.30
N MET A 392 -11.47 -15.06 -3.59
CA MET A 392 -10.89 -16.30 -4.13
C MET A 392 -11.71 -16.92 -5.25
N GLY A 393 -13.02 -16.68 -5.32
CA GLY A 393 -13.91 -17.32 -6.29
C GLY A 393 -13.41 -17.20 -7.73
N LEU A 394 -13.02 -16.00 -8.16
CA LEU A 394 -12.51 -15.78 -9.51
C LEU A 394 -11.15 -16.49 -9.74
N SER A 395 -10.26 -16.47 -8.75
CA SER A 395 -8.96 -17.16 -8.82
C SER A 395 -9.16 -18.68 -8.93
N VAL A 396 -10.11 -19.24 -8.21
CA VAL A 396 -10.48 -20.67 -8.29
C VAL A 396 -11.02 -21.02 -9.67
N GLU A 397 -11.95 -20.21 -10.20
CA GLU A 397 -12.56 -20.43 -11.52
C GLU A 397 -11.52 -20.42 -12.65
N LYS A 398 -10.53 -19.52 -12.59
CA LYS A 398 -9.52 -19.37 -13.64
C LYS A 398 -8.32 -20.31 -13.49
N SER A 399 -8.21 -21.08 -12.41
CA SER A 399 -7.05 -21.94 -12.13
C SER A 399 -7.28 -23.39 -12.53
N THR A 400 -6.28 -24.01 -13.14
CA THR A 400 -6.25 -25.45 -13.39
C THR A 400 -5.92 -26.28 -12.14
N ARG A 401 -5.26 -25.65 -11.15
CA ARG A 401 -4.94 -26.24 -9.83
C ARG A 401 -5.31 -25.24 -8.75
N PRO A 402 -6.61 -25.08 -8.44
CA PRO A 402 -7.06 -24.01 -7.57
C PRO A 402 -6.66 -24.25 -6.11
N TYR A 403 -6.35 -23.17 -5.41
CA TYR A 403 -6.40 -23.11 -3.96
C TYR A 403 -7.85 -22.79 -3.58
N THR A 404 -8.63 -23.82 -3.26
CA THR A 404 -10.06 -23.66 -3.02
C THR A 404 -10.34 -22.90 -1.73
N GLN A 405 -11.49 -22.26 -1.63
CA GLN A 405 -11.95 -21.58 -0.41
C GLN A 405 -11.99 -22.52 0.79
N GLU A 406 -12.41 -23.77 0.58
CA GLU A 406 -12.40 -24.80 1.63
C GLU A 406 -10.97 -25.13 2.09
N ALA A 407 -10.04 -25.37 1.15
CA ALA A 407 -8.64 -25.63 1.49
C ALA A 407 -8.00 -24.45 2.22
N TYR A 408 -8.31 -23.22 1.80
CA TYR A 408 -7.86 -21.99 2.46
C TYR A 408 -8.35 -21.89 3.91
N LEU A 409 -9.64 -22.11 4.14
CA LEU A 409 -10.20 -22.09 5.49
C LEU A 409 -9.65 -23.24 6.36
N ASN A 410 -9.40 -24.41 5.77
CA ASN A 410 -8.73 -25.52 6.45
C ASN A 410 -7.32 -25.12 6.92
N ASP A 411 -6.55 -24.43 6.05
CA ASP A 411 -5.20 -24.01 6.39
C ASP A 411 -5.23 -22.87 7.45
N ILE A 412 -6.21 -21.97 7.42
CA ILE A 412 -6.42 -20.98 8.49
C ILE A 412 -6.72 -21.68 9.82
N GLU A 413 -7.65 -22.63 9.87
CA GLU A 413 -7.99 -23.36 11.09
C GLU A 413 -6.77 -24.11 11.66
N LYS A 414 -5.97 -24.76 10.82
CA LYS A 414 -4.73 -25.41 11.26
C LYS A 414 -3.75 -24.43 11.90
N GLN A 415 -3.65 -23.21 11.40
CA GLN A 415 -2.78 -22.19 12.01
C GLN A 415 -3.38 -21.67 13.33
N LEU A 416 -4.66 -21.35 13.36
CA LEU A 416 -5.35 -20.84 14.55
C LEU A 416 -5.32 -21.84 15.71
N PHE A 417 -5.47 -23.12 15.45
CA PHE A 417 -5.48 -24.18 16.45
C PHE A 417 -4.16 -24.96 16.55
N LYS A 418 -3.07 -24.44 15.96
CA LYS A 418 -1.75 -25.11 15.98
C LYS A 418 -1.29 -25.46 17.40
N GLU A 419 -1.47 -24.55 18.35
CA GLU A 419 -1.13 -24.77 19.77
C GLU A 419 -2.00 -25.86 20.38
N THR A 420 -3.31 -25.82 20.17
CA THR A 420 -4.27 -26.83 20.65
C THR A 420 -3.97 -28.21 20.06
N LEU A 421 -3.68 -28.28 18.77
CA LEU A 421 -3.32 -29.53 18.10
C LEU A 421 -2.03 -30.16 18.65
N ASN A 422 -1.14 -29.33 19.22
CA ASN A 422 0.09 -29.74 19.89
C ASN A 422 -0.08 -29.90 21.42
N GLY A 423 -1.31 -29.96 21.95
CA GLY A 423 -1.61 -30.15 23.35
C GLY A 423 -1.34 -28.94 24.25
N LYS A 424 -1.32 -27.72 23.68
CA LYS A 424 -1.09 -26.47 24.40
C LYS A 424 -2.37 -25.64 24.45
N PRO A 425 -2.56 -24.80 25.50
CA PRO A 425 -3.67 -23.84 25.56
C PRO A 425 -3.51 -22.79 24.44
N LEU A 426 -4.64 -22.18 24.05
CA LEU A 426 -4.65 -21.07 23.11
C LEU A 426 -4.03 -19.82 23.74
N SER A 427 -3.17 -19.16 23.00
CA SER A 427 -2.64 -17.85 23.40
C SER A 427 -3.71 -16.74 23.29
N ALA A 428 -3.52 -15.64 24.01
CA ALA A 428 -4.43 -14.50 23.97
C ALA A 428 -4.57 -13.91 22.54
N PRO A 429 -3.51 -13.75 21.74
CA PRO A 429 -3.61 -13.34 20.33
C PRO A 429 -4.52 -14.26 19.51
N MET A 430 -4.41 -15.58 19.67
CA MET A 430 -5.22 -16.55 18.94
C MET A 430 -6.70 -16.46 19.31
N ILE A 431 -7.01 -16.27 20.59
CA ILE A 431 -8.40 -16.09 21.06
C ILE A 431 -9.03 -14.84 20.44
N ALA A 432 -8.29 -13.72 20.37
CA ALA A 432 -8.76 -12.50 19.72
C ALA A 432 -9.05 -12.72 18.23
N GLN A 433 -8.13 -13.38 17.52
CA GLN A 433 -8.28 -13.69 16.09
C GLN A 433 -9.43 -14.67 15.81
N LEU A 434 -9.67 -15.65 16.69
CA LEU A 434 -10.79 -16.57 16.60
C LEU A 434 -12.14 -15.85 16.69
N SER A 435 -12.27 -14.82 17.52
CA SER A 435 -13.48 -14.00 17.59
C SER A 435 -13.80 -13.35 16.23
N VAL A 436 -12.79 -12.79 15.56
CA VAL A 436 -12.93 -12.20 14.22
C VAL A 436 -13.23 -13.25 13.16
N TYR A 437 -12.53 -14.39 13.21
CA TYR A 437 -12.76 -15.53 12.30
C TYR A 437 -14.21 -16.03 12.38
N ILE A 438 -14.70 -16.32 13.58
CA ILE A 438 -16.07 -16.77 13.82
C ILE A 438 -17.08 -15.72 13.34
N SER A 439 -16.87 -14.45 13.67
CA SER A 439 -17.75 -13.36 13.24
C SER A 439 -17.81 -13.22 11.72
N SER A 440 -16.68 -13.40 11.05
CA SER A 440 -16.59 -13.36 9.59
C SER A 440 -17.32 -14.54 8.94
N LEU A 441 -17.11 -15.77 9.44
CA LEU A 441 -17.84 -16.95 8.95
C LEU A 441 -19.37 -16.79 9.12
N LYS A 442 -19.81 -16.33 10.29
CA LYS A 442 -21.24 -16.00 10.54
C LYS A 442 -21.74 -14.96 9.55
N GLY A 443 -20.92 -13.94 9.27
CA GLY A 443 -21.22 -12.88 8.31
C GLY A 443 -21.45 -13.37 6.88
N MET A 444 -20.87 -14.49 6.51
CA MET A 444 -20.98 -15.13 5.19
C MET A 444 -22.13 -16.15 5.09
N CYS A 445 -22.88 -16.35 6.15
CA CYS A 445 -24.05 -17.23 6.19
C CYS A 445 -25.34 -16.39 6.32
N PRO A 446 -25.89 -15.81 5.25
CA PRO A 446 -27.03 -14.90 5.32
C PRO A 446 -28.33 -15.55 5.81
N THR A 447 -28.53 -16.85 5.58
CA THR A 447 -29.66 -17.60 6.11
C THR A 447 -29.65 -17.63 7.64
N LEU A 448 -28.45 -17.66 8.23
CA LEU A 448 -28.26 -17.60 9.68
C LEU A 448 -28.43 -16.17 10.21
N LYS A 449 -28.19 -15.12 9.40
CA LYS A 449 -28.47 -13.71 9.78
C LYS A 449 -29.95 -13.43 10.01
N ALA A 450 -30.84 -14.12 9.34
CA ALA A 450 -32.29 -13.95 9.54
C ALA A 450 -32.73 -14.41 10.94
N ILE A 451 -32.07 -15.42 11.48
CA ILE A 451 -32.31 -15.93 12.84
C ILE A 451 -31.71 -14.98 13.89
N ASP A 452 -30.52 -14.45 13.63
CA ASP A 452 -29.80 -13.55 14.54
C ASP A 452 -30.44 -12.14 14.62
N LYS A 453 -31.12 -11.69 13.55
CA LYS A 453 -31.82 -10.39 13.51
C LYS A 453 -32.98 -10.32 14.49
N ALA A 454 -33.60 -11.47 14.81
CA ALA A 454 -34.65 -11.57 15.85
C ALA A 454 -34.09 -11.47 17.26
N VAL A 455 -32.80 -11.78 17.47
CA VAL A 455 -32.12 -11.77 18.77
C VAL A 455 -31.26 -10.51 18.95
N SER A 456 -30.79 -9.88 17.84
CA SER A 456 -29.75 -8.83 17.79
C SER A 456 -30.25 -7.39 18.02
N THR A 457 -31.52 -7.18 18.37
CA THR A 457 -31.99 -5.83 18.75
C THR A 457 -31.37 -5.32 20.07
N ARG A 458 -30.47 -6.07 20.69
CA ARG A 458 -29.84 -5.73 21.98
C ARG A 458 -28.31 -5.69 22.04
N VAL A 459 -27.58 -5.98 20.99
CA VAL A 459 -26.10 -5.93 21.00
C VAL A 459 -25.56 -5.13 19.81
N THR A 460 -26.13 -3.97 19.59
CA THR A 460 -25.48 -2.92 18.78
C THR A 460 -24.80 -1.98 19.75
N SER A 461 -23.55 -2.06 19.81
CA SER A 461 -22.55 -1.05 20.14
C SER A 461 -21.43 -1.66 20.97
N ILE A 462 -20.52 -2.36 20.29
CA ILE A 462 -19.14 -1.96 20.53
C ILE A 462 -18.99 -0.74 19.64
N ALA A 463 -19.57 0.37 20.09
CA ALA A 463 -19.24 1.67 19.58
C ALA A 463 -17.76 1.85 19.90
N LEU A 464 -16.91 1.79 18.89
CA LEU A 464 -15.62 2.46 18.97
C LEU A 464 -15.96 3.86 19.46
N ASN A 465 -15.45 4.23 20.63
CA ASN A 465 -15.65 5.53 21.22
C ASN A 465 -15.44 6.59 20.14
N GLU A 466 -16.30 7.59 20.03
CA GLU A 466 -16.21 8.66 19.01
C GLU A 466 -14.80 9.28 18.94
N GLN A 467 -14.12 9.36 20.08
CA GLN A 467 -12.73 9.81 20.17
C GLN A 467 -11.75 8.87 19.46
N THR A 468 -11.95 7.57 19.53
CA THR A 468 -11.11 6.58 18.84
C THR A 468 -11.39 6.61 17.34
N ASN A 469 -12.64 6.78 16.92
CA ASN A 469 -13.02 6.95 15.51
C ASN A 469 -12.43 8.23 14.92
N HIS A 470 -12.47 9.34 15.66
CA HIS A 470 -11.88 10.62 15.23
C HIS A 470 -10.35 10.51 15.12
N LYS A 471 -9.70 9.83 16.07
CA LYS A 471 -8.25 9.59 16.06
C LYS A 471 -7.84 8.65 14.92
N LEU A 472 -8.60 7.61 14.64
CA LEU A 472 -8.37 6.69 13.52
C LEU A 472 -8.62 7.36 12.16
N GLN A 473 -9.61 8.25 12.06
CA GLN A 473 -9.83 9.09 10.86
C GLN A 473 -8.65 10.05 10.63
N SER A 474 -8.17 10.72 11.68
CA SER A 474 -7.03 11.63 11.58
C SER A 474 -5.72 10.91 11.22
N LEU A 475 -5.60 9.62 11.55
CA LEU A 475 -4.46 8.76 11.20
C LEU A 475 -4.59 8.09 9.81
N GLY A 476 -5.70 8.31 9.09
CA GLY A 476 -5.96 7.66 7.80
C GLY A 476 -6.30 6.17 7.88
N LEU A 477 -6.45 5.61 9.08
CA LEU A 477 -6.72 4.19 9.29
C LEU A 477 -8.19 3.82 8.98
N LEU A 478 -9.13 4.74 9.19
CA LEU A 478 -10.55 4.55 8.80
C LEU A 478 -10.79 4.80 7.31
N THR A 479 -9.91 5.54 6.64
CA THR A 479 -10.06 5.78 5.20
C THR A 479 -9.90 4.52 4.36
N THR A 480 -9.23 3.49 4.86
CA THR A 480 -9.05 2.23 4.13
C THR A 480 -10.33 1.38 4.09
N PHE A 481 -11.24 1.55 5.05
CA PHE A 481 -12.48 0.76 5.14
C PHE A 481 -13.76 1.57 5.02
N ALA A 482 -13.77 2.84 5.40
CA ALA A 482 -14.95 3.70 5.38
C ALA A 482 -14.98 4.72 4.23
N SER A 483 -13.84 5.08 3.63
CA SER A 483 -13.79 6.03 2.49
C SER A 483 -14.20 5.41 1.16
N ILE A 484 -14.40 4.09 1.12
CA ILE A 484 -15.01 3.41 -0.03
C ILE A 484 -16.41 3.98 -0.34
N SER A 485 -17.14 4.45 0.68
CA SER A 485 -18.48 5.03 0.48
C SER A 485 -18.49 6.55 0.27
N ALA A 486 -17.43 7.27 0.62
CA ALA A 486 -17.41 8.73 0.57
C ALA A 486 -16.75 9.30 -0.70
N THR A 487 -15.75 8.62 -1.26
CA THR A 487 -15.08 9.04 -2.50
C THR A 487 -15.89 8.73 -3.75
N GLU A 488 -16.78 7.74 -3.71
CA GLU A 488 -17.68 7.44 -4.83
C GLU A 488 -18.73 8.53 -5.08
N LYS A 489 -19.08 9.32 -4.07
CA LYS A 489 -20.05 10.43 -4.23
C LYS A 489 -19.48 11.66 -4.96
N GLN A 490 -18.17 11.78 -5.10
CA GLN A 490 -17.53 12.92 -5.79
C GLN A 490 -17.20 12.66 -7.27
N SER A 491 -17.23 11.42 -7.75
CA SER A 491 -16.80 11.08 -9.11
C SER A 491 -17.93 10.92 -10.13
N GLY A 492 -19.20 11.12 -9.76
CA GLY A 492 -20.33 10.97 -10.70
C GLY A 492 -20.50 9.55 -11.27
N MET A 493 -19.74 8.58 -10.78
CA MET A 493 -20.00 7.16 -11.05
C MET A 493 -21.15 6.72 -10.13
N GLU A 494 -22.18 6.12 -10.72
CA GLU A 494 -23.17 5.42 -9.92
C GLU A 494 -22.42 4.48 -8.95
N PRO A 495 -22.77 4.49 -7.64
CA PRO A 495 -22.19 3.55 -6.73
C PRO A 495 -22.41 2.16 -7.32
N MET A 496 -21.36 1.38 -7.52
CA MET A 496 -21.50 -0.05 -7.75
C MET A 496 -22.20 -0.63 -6.51
N THR A 497 -23.52 -0.44 -6.49
CA THR A 497 -24.41 -1.02 -5.51
C THR A 497 -24.27 -2.51 -5.66
N SER A 498 -23.67 -3.11 -4.64
CA SER A 498 -23.47 -4.54 -4.52
C SER A 498 -22.70 -5.15 -5.69
N VAL A 499 -21.37 -5.22 -5.59
CA VAL A 499 -20.72 -6.41 -6.07
C VAL A 499 -21.43 -7.53 -5.32
N ASN A 500 -22.38 -8.19 -5.97
CA ASN A 500 -22.87 -9.49 -5.52
C ASN A 500 -21.65 -10.39 -5.58
N PHE A 501 -20.87 -10.38 -4.52
CA PHE A 501 -19.89 -11.41 -4.29
C PHE A 501 -20.72 -12.69 -4.37
N TYR A 502 -20.33 -13.60 -5.23
CA TYR A 502 -20.94 -14.90 -5.36
C TYR A 502 -21.09 -15.52 -3.96
N SER A 503 -22.18 -15.23 -3.28
CA SER A 503 -22.71 -15.99 -2.18
C SER A 503 -23.48 -17.14 -2.82
N GLY A 504 -22.73 -18.02 -3.48
CA GLY A 504 -23.28 -19.29 -3.87
C GLY A 504 -23.60 -20.07 -2.60
N THR A 505 -24.63 -20.89 -2.65
CA THR A 505 -24.99 -21.86 -1.60
C THR A 505 -23.78 -22.64 -1.08
N ASP A 506 -22.74 -22.78 -1.88
CA ASP A 506 -21.52 -23.52 -1.55
C ASP A 506 -20.66 -22.81 -0.49
N ILE A 507 -20.46 -21.48 -0.58
CA ILE A 507 -19.64 -20.77 0.41
C ILE A 507 -20.33 -20.71 1.79
N GLU A 508 -21.68 -20.63 1.83
CA GLU A 508 -22.44 -20.73 3.06
C GLU A 508 -22.28 -22.11 3.70
N ALA A 509 -22.39 -23.17 2.90
CA ALA A 509 -22.21 -24.56 3.36
C ALA A 509 -20.80 -24.77 3.92
N ILE A 510 -19.77 -24.27 3.24
CA ILE A 510 -18.38 -24.32 3.69
C ILE A 510 -18.22 -23.56 4.99
N CYS A 511 -18.70 -22.31 5.08
CA CYS A 511 -18.60 -21.50 6.31
C CYS A 511 -19.35 -22.14 7.48
N TYR A 512 -20.50 -22.74 7.24
CA TYR A 512 -21.26 -23.46 8.25
C TYR A 512 -20.52 -24.69 8.77
N ASP A 513 -19.89 -25.47 7.87
CA ASP A 513 -19.06 -26.63 8.27
C ASP A 513 -17.84 -26.16 9.08
N LYS A 514 -17.23 -25.02 8.71
CA LYS A 514 -16.12 -24.43 9.45
C LYS A 514 -16.52 -23.93 10.83
N LEU A 515 -17.72 -23.42 11.02
CA LEU A 515 -18.23 -23.12 12.36
C LEU A 515 -18.31 -24.38 13.23
N LYS A 516 -18.76 -25.51 12.68
CA LYS A 516 -18.79 -26.80 13.40
C LYS A 516 -17.40 -27.34 13.73
N SER A 517 -16.45 -27.25 12.80
CA SER A 517 -15.07 -27.69 13.06
C SER A 517 -14.38 -26.80 14.08
N THR A 518 -14.54 -25.48 13.99
CA THR A 518 -14.04 -24.50 14.97
C THR A 518 -14.58 -24.79 16.36
N ARG A 519 -15.89 -25.08 16.48
CA ARG A 519 -16.50 -25.48 17.77
C ARG A 519 -15.83 -26.70 18.39
N ARG A 520 -15.56 -27.74 17.59
CA ARG A 520 -14.85 -28.95 18.08
C ARG A 520 -13.46 -28.63 18.59
N TYR A 521 -12.70 -27.81 17.86
CA TYR A 521 -11.37 -27.37 18.31
C TYR A 521 -11.41 -26.51 19.56
N LEU A 522 -12.41 -25.65 19.70
CA LEU A 522 -12.60 -24.85 20.92
C LEU A 522 -12.93 -25.70 22.16
N ILE A 523 -13.71 -26.77 22.01
CA ILE A 523 -13.95 -27.73 23.09
C ILE A 523 -12.64 -28.41 23.52
N GLN A 524 -11.79 -28.79 22.56
CA GLN A 524 -10.47 -29.33 22.85
C GLN A 524 -9.56 -28.27 23.52
N ALA A 525 -9.53 -27.04 23.00
CA ALA A 525 -8.75 -25.96 23.57
C ALA A 525 -9.18 -25.66 25.04
N ARG A 526 -10.48 -25.66 25.29
CA ARG A 526 -11.05 -25.49 26.64
C ARG A 526 -10.54 -26.54 27.63
N SER A 527 -10.39 -27.79 27.21
CA SER A 527 -9.87 -28.87 28.07
C SER A 527 -8.37 -28.70 28.38
N LEU A 528 -7.63 -27.95 27.58
CA LEU A 528 -6.22 -27.66 27.76
C LEU A 528 -5.97 -26.34 28.51
N ALA A 529 -7.00 -25.56 28.76
CA ALA A 529 -6.89 -24.25 29.39
C ALA A 529 -6.35 -24.35 30.83
N SER A 530 -5.39 -23.48 31.14
CA SER A 530 -4.65 -23.52 32.41
C SER A 530 -5.43 -22.95 33.61
N ASN A 531 -6.43 -22.10 33.34
CA ASN A 531 -7.17 -21.37 34.35
C ASN A 531 -8.62 -21.08 33.91
N ASP A 532 -9.43 -20.57 34.84
CA ASP A 532 -10.86 -20.29 34.60
C ASP A 532 -11.11 -19.18 33.59
N ILE A 533 -10.19 -18.19 33.50
CA ILE A 533 -10.30 -17.09 32.52
C ILE A 533 -10.14 -17.63 31.10
N GLU A 534 -9.16 -18.48 30.87
CA GLU A 534 -8.96 -19.12 29.56
C GLU A 534 -10.12 -20.03 29.20
N ARG A 535 -10.63 -20.81 30.16
CA ARG A 535 -11.85 -21.62 29.97
C ARG A 535 -13.04 -20.75 29.59
N GLY A 536 -13.26 -19.66 30.33
CA GLY A 536 -14.35 -18.72 30.08
C GLY A 536 -14.26 -18.05 28.69
N LYS A 537 -13.06 -17.75 28.20
CA LYS A 537 -12.86 -17.23 26.82
C LYS A 537 -13.25 -18.27 25.77
N CYS A 538 -12.87 -19.54 25.96
CA CYS A 538 -13.29 -20.63 25.06
C CYS A 538 -14.81 -20.82 25.11
N ASP A 539 -15.42 -20.80 26.29
CA ASP A 539 -16.88 -20.91 26.47
C ASP A 539 -17.62 -19.76 25.78
N TYR A 540 -17.09 -18.54 25.84
CA TYR A 540 -17.64 -17.38 25.13
C TYR A 540 -17.62 -17.59 23.60
N LEU A 541 -16.49 -18.05 23.04
CA LEU A 541 -16.37 -18.32 21.59
C LEU A 541 -17.27 -19.49 21.15
N ILE A 542 -17.41 -20.53 21.96
CA ILE A 542 -18.35 -21.63 21.72
C ILE A 542 -19.79 -21.10 21.71
N ALA A 543 -20.18 -20.27 22.70
CA ALA A 543 -21.50 -19.65 22.75
C ALA A 543 -21.77 -18.73 21.53
N MET A 544 -20.76 -18.06 20.99
CA MET A 544 -20.91 -17.31 19.73
C MET A 544 -21.31 -18.20 18.57
N ILE A 545 -20.76 -19.42 18.49
CA ILE A 545 -21.07 -20.39 17.44
C ILE A 545 -22.44 -21.04 17.70
N ASP A 546 -22.71 -21.48 18.93
CA ASP A 546 -23.95 -22.18 19.32
C ASP A 546 -25.23 -21.36 19.07
N ARG A 547 -25.10 -20.03 18.92
CA ARG A 547 -26.22 -19.15 18.52
C ARG A 547 -26.58 -19.27 17.05
N VAL A 548 -25.77 -19.95 16.24
CA VAL A 548 -25.86 -19.93 14.78
C VAL A 548 -26.02 -21.33 14.19
N ILE A 549 -25.41 -22.35 14.81
CA ILE A 549 -25.54 -23.75 14.40
C ILE A 549 -26.57 -24.50 15.27
#